data_a7c7e96b63d739259ded1bb0396aa180
#
_entry.id   a7c7e96b63d739259ded1bb0396aa180
#
_cell.length_a   1.000
_cell.length_b   1.000
_cell.length_c   1.000
_cell.angle_alpha   90.00
_cell.angle_beta   90.00
_cell.angle_gamma   90.00
#
_symmetry.space_group_name_H-M   'P 1'
#
loop_
_entity.id
_entity.type
_entity.pdbx_description
1 polymer ?
#
loop_
_entity_poly.entity_id
_entity_poly.type
_entity_poly.pdbx_seq_one_letter_code
_entity_poly.pdbx_strand_id
1 'polypeptide(L)'
;MRTYKVTLFGHSYIRDLSRLENKELNVDQDYKVQLRYIFKAGGTIKHYFSVPGSYESLFSEPPDVLFIFLGGNDLRTDWDIHDTIFKYKSLVENITFRLPNTAIICSYIEPRFASANPRFSTPDPLVYKALARKFNNWLQHWKVPYRKFLTWGSNRFENLDLFKTDLIHLNPEGLKVFWSLFEDLLLKVIDSFFCQ
;
A
#
# COMPACT_ATOMS: atom_id res chain seq x y z
N MET A 1 3.27 -24.37 15.67
CA MET A 1 3.35 -23.61 14.42
C MET A 1 2.76 -22.21 14.66
N ARG A 2 3.55 -21.16 14.49
CA ARG A 2 3.13 -19.76 14.72
C ARG A 2 2.28 -19.27 13.55
N THR A 3 1.24 -18.48 13.81
CA THR A 3 0.44 -17.82 12.78
C THR A 3 0.72 -16.32 12.82
N TYR A 4 1.17 -15.76 11.69
CA TYR A 4 1.35 -14.32 11.51
C TYR A 4 0.12 -13.70 10.88
N LYS A 5 -0.41 -12.65 11.52
CA LYS A 5 -1.54 -11.86 11.01
C LYS A 5 -1.00 -10.74 10.13
N VAL A 6 -1.37 -10.74 8.87
CA VAL A 6 -0.93 -9.75 7.90
C VAL A 6 -2.12 -9.00 7.34
N THR A 7 -2.13 -7.68 7.47
CA THR A 7 -3.19 -6.84 6.92
C THR A 7 -2.67 -6.00 5.77
N LEU A 8 -3.37 -6.08 4.62
CA LEU A 8 -3.18 -5.18 3.49
C LEU A 8 -4.24 -4.08 3.58
N PHE A 9 -3.78 -2.83 3.66
CA PHE A 9 -4.62 -1.66 3.89
C PHE A 9 -4.46 -0.65 2.76
N GLY A 10 -5.58 -0.20 2.14
CA GLY A 10 -5.44 0.75 1.03
C GLY A 10 -6.69 1.01 0.20
N HIS A 11 -6.49 1.22 -1.09
CA HIS A 11 -7.54 1.56 -2.04
C HIS A 11 -7.88 0.40 -3.03
N SER A 12 -8.24 0.72 -4.27
CA SER A 12 -8.69 -0.27 -5.28
C SER A 12 -7.69 -1.37 -5.60
N TYR A 13 -6.40 -1.12 -5.50
CA TYR A 13 -5.37 -2.16 -5.67
C TYR A 13 -5.51 -3.27 -4.63
N ILE A 14 -5.72 -2.91 -3.35
CA ILE A 14 -5.93 -3.91 -2.29
C ILE A 14 -7.25 -4.66 -2.49
N ARG A 15 -8.31 -3.98 -2.97
CA ARG A 15 -9.54 -4.65 -3.40
C ARG A 15 -9.27 -5.67 -4.50
N ASP A 16 -8.52 -5.28 -5.53
CA ASP A 16 -8.26 -6.15 -6.68
C ASP A 16 -7.37 -7.35 -6.27
N LEU A 17 -6.39 -7.12 -5.41
CA LEU A 17 -5.62 -8.19 -4.77
C LEU A 17 -6.49 -9.13 -3.92
N SER A 18 -7.47 -8.61 -3.20
CA SER A 18 -8.37 -9.46 -2.39
C SER A 18 -9.18 -10.45 -3.22
N ARG A 19 -9.36 -10.16 -4.50
CA ARG A 19 -10.12 -10.97 -5.47
C ARG A 19 -9.26 -11.88 -6.34
N LEU A 20 -7.94 -11.77 -6.24
CA LEU A 20 -7.03 -12.64 -6.98
C LEU A 20 -7.23 -14.08 -6.51
N GLU A 21 -7.47 -15.01 -7.44
CA GLU A 21 -7.57 -16.45 -7.18
C GLU A 21 -6.17 -17.06 -6.94
N ASN A 22 -6.13 -18.19 -6.25
CA ASN A 22 -4.90 -18.97 -6.00
C ASN A 22 -3.78 -18.18 -5.30
N LYS A 23 -4.13 -17.40 -4.28
CA LYS A 23 -3.18 -16.72 -3.40
C LYS A 23 -2.67 -17.69 -2.33
N GLU A 24 -1.91 -18.66 -2.73
CA GLU A 24 -1.13 -19.44 -1.77
C GLU A 24 0.16 -18.68 -1.50
N LEU A 25 0.43 -18.43 -0.23
CA LEU A 25 1.76 -18.00 0.18
C LEU A 25 2.62 -19.25 0.30
N ASN A 26 3.67 -19.35 -0.53
CA ASN A 26 4.67 -20.41 -0.41
C ASN A 26 5.54 -20.13 0.83
N VAL A 27 4.93 -20.26 2.00
CA VAL A 27 5.62 -20.15 3.29
C VAL A 27 6.26 -21.48 3.63
N ASP A 28 7.48 -21.43 4.17
CA ASP A 28 8.13 -22.58 4.78
C ASP A 28 7.21 -23.22 5.83
N GLN A 29 7.34 -24.52 6.04
CA GLN A 29 6.42 -25.33 6.86
C GLN A 29 6.36 -24.90 8.35
N ASP A 30 7.18 -23.95 8.78
CA ASP A 30 7.33 -23.57 10.18
C ASP A 30 6.29 -22.56 10.69
N TYR A 31 5.59 -21.84 9.81
CA TYR A 31 4.56 -20.89 10.20
C TYR A 31 3.42 -20.78 9.19
N LYS A 32 2.33 -20.17 9.62
CA LYS A 32 1.17 -19.82 8.78
C LYS A 32 1.04 -18.32 8.64
N VAL A 33 0.47 -17.86 7.53
CA VAL A 33 0.09 -16.45 7.34
C VAL A 33 -1.41 -16.36 7.20
N GLN A 34 -2.01 -15.51 8.01
CA GLN A 34 -3.41 -15.14 7.91
C GLN A 34 -3.53 -13.75 7.30
N LEU A 35 -4.10 -13.68 6.09
CA LEU A 35 -4.27 -12.43 5.35
C LEU A 35 -5.61 -11.78 5.67
N ARG A 36 -5.58 -10.45 5.86
CA ARG A 36 -6.77 -9.60 5.98
C ARG A 36 -6.63 -8.41 5.05
N TYR A 37 -7.74 -8.01 4.44
CA TYR A 37 -7.80 -6.91 3.49
C TYR A 37 -8.75 -5.83 4.00
N ILE A 38 -8.25 -4.61 4.15
CA ILE A 38 -9.04 -3.42 4.52
C ILE A 38 -8.86 -2.40 3.40
N PHE A 39 -9.93 -2.09 2.68
CA PHE A 39 -9.85 -1.22 1.53
C PHE A 39 -11.09 -0.37 1.31
N LYS A 40 -10.88 0.77 0.65
CA LYS A 40 -11.94 1.60 0.07
C LYS A 40 -11.60 1.88 -1.40
N ALA A 41 -12.44 1.43 -2.33
CA ALA A 41 -12.27 1.77 -3.75
C ALA A 41 -12.35 3.30 -3.93
N GLY A 42 -11.37 3.88 -4.64
CA GLY A 42 -11.22 5.34 -4.75
C GLY A 42 -10.83 6.04 -3.44
N GLY A 43 -10.53 5.28 -2.38
CA GLY A 43 -10.17 5.83 -1.07
C GLY A 43 -8.92 6.72 -1.15
N THR A 44 -8.99 7.86 -0.47
CA THR A 44 -7.90 8.81 -0.28
C THR A 44 -7.43 8.79 1.17
N ILE A 45 -6.28 9.36 1.44
CA ILE A 45 -5.79 9.56 2.81
C ILE A 45 -6.82 10.37 3.61
N LYS A 46 -7.37 11.43 3.00
CA LYS A 46 -8.42 12.26 3.60
C LYS A 46 -9.64 11.44 4.01
N HIS A 47 -10.04 10.44 3.21
CA HIS A 47 -11.17 9.57 3.53
C HIS A 47 -10.98 8.90 4.90
N TYR A 48 -9.80 8.37 5.18
CA TYR A 48 -9.51 7.68 6.43
C TYR A 48 -9.50 8.60 7.65
N PHE A 49 -9.18 9.90 7.47
CA PHE A 49 -9.31 10.89 8.54
C PHE A 49 -10.75 11.35 8.77
N SER A 50 -11.54 11.47 7.70
CA SER A 50 -12.85 12.14 7.74
C SER A 50 -14.01 11.19 8.02
N VAL A 51 -13.83 9.87 7.85
CA VAL A 51 -14.87 8.87 8.06
C VAL A 51 -14.56 8.09 9.34
N PRO A 52 -15.29 8.37 10.44
CA PRO A 52 -15.13 7.63 11.69
C PRO A 52 -15.25 6.12 11.47
N GLY A 53 -14.38 5.36 12.09
CA GLY A 53 -14.37 3.89 11.98
C GLY A 53 -13.80 3.31 10.69
N SER A 54 -13.40 4.15 9.71
CA SER A 54 -12.93 3.67 8.40
C SER A 54 -11.72 2.74 8.48
N TYR A 55 -10.92 2.82 9.53
CA TYR A 55 -9.77 1.95 9.78
C TYR A 55 -9.65 1.47 11.23
N GLU A 56 -10.69 1.65 12.05
CA GLU A 56 -10.71 1.21 13.46
C GLU A 56 -10.53 -0.30 13.61
N SER A 57 -10.94 -1.08 12.60
CA SER A 57 -10.71 -2.52 12.58
C SER A 57 -9.24 -2.93 12.59
N LEU A 58 -8.32 -2.04 12.23
CA LEU A 58 -6.87 -2.27 12.39
C LEU A 58 -6.49 -2.44 13.86
N PHE A 59 -7.18 -1.73 14.76
CA PHE A 59 -6.84 -1.66 16.17
C PHE A 59 -7.58 -2.70 17.02
N SER A 60 -8.78 -3.11 16.58
CA SER A 60 -9.52 -4.20 17.25
C SER A 60 -8.86 -5.56 17.06
N GLU A 61 -8.21 -5.76 15.92
CA GLU A 61 -7.44 -6.95 15.59
C GLU A 61 -6.05 -6.57 15.06
N PRO A 62 -5.11 -6.20 15.95
CA PRO A 62 -3.78 -5.77 15.54
C PRO A 62 -3.06 -6.82 14.71
N PRO A 63 -2.52 -6.46 13.53
CA PRO A 63 -1.71 -7.38 12.74
C PRO A 63 -0.26 -7.43 13.25
N ASP A 64 0.45 -8.52 12.92
CA ASP A 64 1.91 -8.57 13.07
C ASP A 64 2.59 -7.73 11.98
N VAL A 65 2.05 -7.75 10.75
CA VAL A 65 2.54 -6.96 9.62
C VAL A 65 1.38 -6.17 9.00
N LEU A 66 1.57 -4.88 8.80
CA LEU A 66 0.64 -3.99 8.11
C LEU A 66 1.30 -3.43 6.84
N PHE A 67 0.73 -3.75 5.69
CA PHE A 67 1.11 -3.19 4.40
C PHE A 67 0.15 -2.07 4.02
N ILE A 68 0.67 -0.84 3.82
CA ILE A 68 -0.11 0.36 3.50
C ILE A 68 0.10 0.74 2.04
N PHE A 69 -0.97 0.68 1.25
CA PHE A 69 -0.99 1.06 -0.16
C PHE A 69 -1.97 2.21 -0.39
N LEU A 70 -1.52 3.43 -0.12
CA LEU A 70 -2.31 4.66 -0.18
C LEU A 70 -1.54 5.80 -0.85
N GLY A 71 -2.24 6.88 -1.18
CA GLY A 71 -1.69 8.12 -1.72
C GLY A 71 -1.92 8.31 -3.22
N GLY A 72 -2.06 7.23 -4.00
CA GLY A 72 -2.24 7.34 -5.44
C GLY A 72 -3.51 8.11 -5.87
N ASN A 73 -4.57 8.07 -5.07
CA ASN A 73 -5.80 8.81 -5.31
C ASN A 73 -5.76 10.25 -4.78
N ASP A 74 -4.69 10.59 -4.05
CA ASP A 74 -4.46 11.91 -3.46
C ASP A 74 -3.58 12.79 -4.35
N LEU A 75 -2.94 12.23 -5.38
CA LEU A 75 -2.16 12.98 -6.36
C LEU A 75 -3.10 13.61 -7.40
N ARG A 76 -3.53 14.82 -7.14
CA ARG A 76 -4.46 15.59 -7.96
C ARG A 76 -3.84 16.92 -8.35
N THR A 77 -4.31 17.52 -9.45
CA THR A 77 -3.83 18.83 -9.95
C THR A 77 -4.17 19.98 -9.03
N ASP A 78 -5.30 19.86 -8.32
CA ASP A 78 -5.85 20.84 -7.40
C ASP A 78 -5.38 20.67 -5.94
N TRP A 79 -4.51 19.68 -5.66
CA TRP A 79 -4.00 19.41 -4.33
C TRP A 79 -2.49 19.66 -4.23
N ASP A 80 -2.08 20.28 -3.11
CA ASP A 80 -0.67 20.45 -2.83
C ASP A 80 -0.05 19.10 -2.39
N ILE A 81 1.04 18.74 -3.04
CA ILE A 81 1.80 17.52 -2.70
C ILE A 81 2.32 17.56 -1.26
N HIS A 82 2.64 18.73 -0.72
CA HIS A 82 3.10 18.87 0.67
C HIS A 82 1.98 18.60 1.66
N ASP A 83 0.75 19.00 1.36
CA ASP A 83 -0.43 18.68 2.17
C ASP A 83 -0.72 17.15 2.13
N THR A 84 -0.61 16.55 0.95
CA THR A 84 -0.74 15.09 0.79
C THR A 84 0.31 14.34 1.62
N ILE A 85 1.56 14.76 1.55
CA ILE A 85 2.67 14.19 2.35
C ILE A 85 2.40 14.36 3.85
N PHE A 86 2.00 15.56 4.28
CA PHE A 86 1.70 15.84 5.68
C PHE A 86 0.59 14.94 6.21
N LYS A 87 -0.50 14.78 5.47
CA LYS A 87 -1.63 13.92 5.85
C LYS A 87 -1.22 12.45 5.87
N TYR A 88 -0.45 11.99 4.89
CA TYR A 88 0.05 10.61 4.88
C TYR A 88 0.93 10.33 6.09
N LYS A 89 1.87 11.22 6.37
CA LYS A 89 2.73 11.14 7.55
C LYS A 89 1.90 11.03 8.83
N SER A 90 0.95 11.96 9.03
CA SER A 90 0.08 11.97 10.20
C SER A 90 -0.74 10.68 10.36
N LEU A 91 -1.24 10.12 9.25
CA LEU A 91 -1.95 8.84 9.26
C LEU A 91 -1.04 7.70 9.73
N VAL A 92 0.13 7.56 9.12
CA VAL A 92 1.06 6.48 9.43
C VAL A 92 1.61 6.62 10.85
N GLU A 93 1.92 7.83 11.31
CA GLU A 93 2.38 8.07 12.68
C GLU A 93 1.30 7.71 13.70
N ASN A 94 0.03 8.05 13.45
CA ASN A 94 -1.09 7.65 14.29
C ASN A 94 -1.25 6.12 14.37
N ILE A 95 -1.18 5.45 13.20
CA ILE A 95 -1.25 3.99 13.14
C ILE A 95 -0.08 3.37 13.92
N THR A 96 1.13 3.85 13.72
CA THR A 96 2.33 3.31 14.38
C THR A 96 2.28 3.51 15.89
N PHE A 97 1.79 4.67 16.34
CA PHE A 97 1.62 4.94 17.77
C PHE A 97 0.62 3.97 18.43
N ARG A 98 -0.47 3.66 17.72
CA ARG A 98 -1.51 2.74 18.23
C ARG A 98 -1.15 1.26 18.04
N LEU A 99 -0.20 0.94 17.16
CA LEU A 99 0.25 -0.43 16.83
C LEU A 99 1.78 -0.60 17.05
N PRO A 100 2.29 -0.43 18.26
CA PRO A 100 3.74 -0.36 18.53
C PRO A 100 4.50 -1.66 18.24
N ASN A 101 3.81 -2.79 18.16
CA ASN A 101 4.39 -4.11 17.92
C ASN A 101 4.26 -4.57 16.46
N THR A 102 3.53 -3.84 15.63
CA THR A 102 3.27 -4.16 14.23
C THR A 102 4.43 -3.70 13.34
N ALA A 103 4.89 -4.56 12.44
CA ALA A 103 5.78 -4.13 11.37
C ALA A 103 5.00 -3.37 10.31
N ILE A 104 5.39 -2.12 10.02
CA ILE A 104 4.71 -1.26 9.05
C ILE A 104 5.49 -1.21 7.74
N ILE A 105 4.83 -1.51 6.65
CA ILE A 105 5.38 -1.41 5.30
C ILE A 105 4.57 -0.37 4.52
N CYS A 106 5.20 0.72 4.10
CA CYS A 106 4.59 1.73 3.26
C CYS A 106 4.99 1.54 1.81
N SER A 107 4.02 1.28 0.94
CA SER A 107 4.26 1.11 -0.49
C SER A 107 4.46 2.46 -1.18
N TYR A 108 5.34 2.47 -2.18
CA TYR A 108 5.42 3.56 -3.16
C TYR A 108 4.11 3.68 -3.93
N ILE A 109 3.86 4.87 -4.45
CA ILE A 109 2.76 5.11 -5.38
C ILE A 109 3.18 4.61 -6.75
N GLU A 110 2.38 3.68 -7.31
CA GLU A 110 2.62 3.11 -8.61
C GLU A 110 2.28 4.09 -9.75
N PRO A 111 2.91 3.95 -10.93
CA PRO A 111 2.63 4.82 -12.06
C PRO A 111 1.18 4.66 -12.56
N ARG A 112 0.70 5.69 -13.24
CA ARG A 112 -0.53 5.69 -14.03
C ARG A 112 -0.21 6.20 -15.42
N PHE A 113 -0.73 5.54 -16.44
CA PHE A 113 -0.43 5.83 -17.84
C PHE A 113 -1.60 6.49 -18.58
N ALA A 114 -2.74 6.62 -17.91
CA ALA A 114 -3.87 7.39 -18.40
C ALA A 114 -4.44 8.27 -17.28
N SER A 115 -5.06 9.37 -17.66
CA SER A 115 -5.86 10.16 -16.72
C SER A 115 -7.14 9.38 -16.43
N ALA A 116 -7.34 9.02 -15.15
CA ALA A 116 -8.60 8.44 -14.73
C ALA A 116 -9.69 9.48 -14.88
N ASN A 117 -10.77 9.12 -15.56
CA ASN A 117 -12.06 9.79 -15.63
C ASN A 117 -12.03 11.33 -15.42
N PRO A 118 -12.42 12.13 -16.41
CA PRO A 118 -12.43 13.61 -16.33
C PRO A 118 -13.32 14.17 -15.21
N ARG A 119 -14.14 13.33 -14.55
CA ARG A 119 -14.93 13.73 -13.37
C ARG A 119 -14.11 13.88 -12.08
N PHE A 120 -12.90 13.33 -12.05
CA PHE A 120 -11.99 13.45 -10.91
C PHE A 120 -10.77 14.19 -11.42
N SER A 121 -10.40 15.33 -10.90
CA SER A 121 -9.22 16.16 -11.23
C SER A 121 -7.92 15.34 -11.22
N THR A 122 -7.89 14.27 -12.03
CA THR A 122 -6.72 13.40 -12.17
C THR A 122 -5.74 14.09 -13.07
N PRO A 123 -4.49 14.26 -12.64
CA PRO A 123 -3.47 14.89 -13.45
C PRO A 123 -3.25 14.14 -14.76
N ASP A 124 -2.78 14.88 -15.77
CA ASP A 124 -2.08 14.30 -16.90
C ASP A 124 -1.07 13.25 -16.42
N PRO A 125 -0.88 12.12 -17.13
CA PRO A 125 0.04 11.05 -16.72
C PRO A 125 1.46 11.52 -16.42
N LEU A 126 1.98 12.52 -17.14
CA LEU A 126 3.30 13.07 -16.88
C LEU A 126 3.34 13.87 -15.57
N VAL A 127 2.30 14.65 -15.30
CA VAL A 127 2.15 15.39 -14.04
C VAL A 127 1.97 14.37 -12.88
N TYR A 128 1.13 13.37 -13.07
CA TYR A 128 0.97 12.30 -12.08
C TYR A 128 2.30 11.60 -11.76
N LYS A 129 3.06 11.21 -12.80
CA LYS A 129 4.37 10.56 -12.64
C LYS A 129 5.35 11.46 -11.88
N ALA A 130 5.35 12.76 -12.14
CA ALA A 130 6.19 13.73 -11.42
C ALA A 130 5.80 13.84 -9.95
N LEU A 131 4.50 13.91 -9.64
CA LEU A 131 3.99 13.96 -8.26
C LEU A 131 4.28 12.64 -7.51
N ALA A 132 4.03 11.50 -8.14
CA ALA A 132 4.33 10.19 -7.58
C ALA A 132 5.82 10.05 -7.26
N ARG A 133 6.71 10.51 -8.16
CA ARG A 133 8.16 10.52 -7.92
C ARG A 133 8.54 11.39 -6.72
N LYS A 134 7.96 12.59 -6.59
CA LYS A 134 8.19 13.47 -5.43
C LYS A 134 7.76 12.78 -4.13
N PHE A 135 6.58 12.18 -4.12
CA PHE A 135 6.05 11.46 -2.96
C PHE A 135 6.94 10.25 -2.60
N ASN A 136 7.28 9.42 -3.58
CA ASN A 136 8.08 8.22 -3.37
C ASN A 136 9.50 8.56 -2.89
N ASN A 137 10.10 9.62 -3.44
CA ASN A 137 11.40 10.10 -3.01
C ASN A 137 11.35 10.60 -1.56
N TRP A 138 10.32 11.35 -1.18
CA TRP A 138 10.10 11.72 0.21
C TRP A 138 9.93 10.48 1.09
N LEU A 139 9.08 9.53 0.71
CA LEU A 139 8.81 8.32 1.48
C LEU A 139 10.08 7.49 1.70
N GLN A 140 10.93 7.36 0.68
CA GLN A 140 12.20 6.64 0.74
C GLN A 140 13.16 7.25 1.78
N HIS A 141 13.16 8.58 1.93
CA HIS A 141 14.03 9.30 2.84
C HIS A 141 13.38 9.60 4.19
N TRP A 142 12.11 9.27 4.34
CA TRP A 142 11.41 9.48 5.60
C TRP A 142 11.92 8.52 6.68
N LYS A 143 12.65 9.07 7.63
CA LYS A 143 13.14 8.32 8.79
C LYS A 143 12.08 8.34 9.88
N VAL A 144 11.51 7.19 10.16
CA VAL A 144 10.57 7.00 11.25
C VAL A 144 11.33 6.42 12.44
N PRO A 145 11.16 6.95 13.67
CA PRO A 145 11.88 6.45 14.85
C PRO A 145 11.38 5.07 15.35
N TYR A 146 10.69 4.35 14.50
CA TYR A 146 10.13 3.04 14.83
C TYR A 146 11.00 1.92 14.26
N ARG A 147 11.29 0.91 15.10
CA ARG A 147 12.22 -0.17 14.76
C ARG A 147 11.76 -1.08 13.61
N LYS A 148 10.44 -1.15 13.35
CA LYS A 148 9.83 -2.06 12.36
C LYS A 148 9.12 -1.29 11.26
N PHE A 149 9.80 -0.33 10.63
CA PHE A 149 9.26 0.46 9.54
C PHE A 149 10.07 0.23 8.26
N LEU A 150 9.39 -0.03 7.16
CA LEU A 150 9.99 -0.25 5.84
C LEU A 150 9.21 0.52 4.78
N THR A 151 9.91 0.90 3.71
CA THR A 151 9.30 1.39 2.48
C THR A 151 9.55 0.38 1.37
N TRP A 152 8.60 0.25 0.45
CA TRP A 152 8.64 -0.74 -0.60
C TRP A 152 8.11 -0.21 -1.92
N GLY A 153 8.76 -0.59 -3.02
CA GLY A 153 8.33 -0.31 -4.39
C GLY A 153 9.12 -1.12 -5.40
N SER A 154 8.65 -1.14 -6.64
CA SER A 154 9.25 -1.91 -7.71
C SER A 154 9.17 -1.17 -9.05
N ASN A 155 10.24 -1.21 -9.83
CA ASN A 155 10.28 -0.67 -11.19
C ASN A 155 9.53 -1.56 -12.21
N ARG A 156 9.08 -2.76 -11.81
CA ARG A 156 8.38 -3.69 -12.70
C ARG A 156 7.05 -3.13 -13.21
N PHE A 157 6.43 -2.22 -12.46
CA PHE A 157 5.17 -1.57 -12.84
C PHE A 157 5.34 -0.40 -13.83
N GLU A 158 6.52 -0.22 -14.41
CA GLU A 158 6.70 0.67 -15.56
C GLU A 158 6.30 -0.01 -16.90
N ASN A 159 6.02 -1.33 -16.90
CA ASN A 159 5.54 -2.07 -18.06
C ASN A 159 4.01 -1.92 -18.22
N LEU A 160 3.59 -1.34 -19.35
CA LEU A 160 2.18 -1.14 -19.71
C LEU A 160 1.37 -2.44 -19.83
N ASP A 161 2.02 -3.55 -20.23
CA ASP A 161 1.36 -4.85 -20.42
C ASP A 161 0.80 -5.41 -19.11
N LEU A 162 1.21 -4.87 -17.96
CA LEU A 162 0.70 -5.25 -16.66
C LEU A 162 -0.57 -4.51 -16.24
N PHE A 163 -1.08 -3.59 -17.08
CA PHE A 163 -2.24 -2.76 -16.75
C PHE A 163 -3.48 -3.18 -17.54
N LYS A 164 -4.65 -2.88 -16.98
CA LYS A 164 -5.94 -2.96 -17.68
C LYS A 164 -6.00 -1.91 -18.79
N THR A 165 -7.04 -1.98 -19.60
CA THR A 165 -7.31 -0.99 -20.66
C THR A 165 -7.49 0.44 -20.15
N ASP A 166 -7.80 0.61 -18.85
CA ASP A 166 -7.86 1.91 -18.20
C ASP A 166 -6.46 2.51 -17.91
N LEU A 167 -5.40 1.72 -18.08
CA LEU A 167 -4.00 2.10 -17.85
C LEU A 167 -3.72 2.66 -16.44
N ILE A 168 -4.55 2.29 -15.48
CA ILE A 168 -4.48 2.70 -14.08
C ILE A 168 -4.41 1.49 -13.16
N HIS A 169 -5.28 0.51 -13.38
CA HIS A 169 -5.34 -0.69 -12.55
C HIS A 169 -4.57 -1.83 -13.19
N LEU A 170 -3.93 -2.62 -12.34
CA LEU A 170 -3.25 -3.83 -12.79
C LEU A 170 -4.26 -4.83 -13.37
N ASN A 171 -3.89 -5.46 -14.48
CA ASN A 171 -4.59 -6.61 -15.03
C ASN A 171 -4.26 -7.88 -14.21
N PRO A 172 -4.85 -9.05 -14.51
CA PRO A 172 -4.57 -10.27 -13.76
C PRO A 172 -3.08 -10.64 -13.69
N GLU A 173 -2.32 -10.42 -14.76
CA GLU A 173 -0.89 -10.68 -14.78
C GLU A 173 -0.10 -9.68 -13.92
N GLY A 174 -0.44 -8.40 -14.00
CA GLY A 174 0.13 -7.37 -13.14
C GLY A 174 -0.17 -7.62 -11.66
N LEU A 175 -1.35 -8.14 -11.33
CA LEU A 175 -1.69 -8.52 -9.96
C LEU A 175 -0.88 -9.72 -9.46
N LYS A 176 -0.58 -10.70 -10.33
CA LYS A 176 0.31 -11.84 -9.98
C LYS A 176 1.75 -11.35 -9.73
N VAL A 177 2.26 -10.46 -10.59
CA VAL A 177 3.58 -9.85 -10.40
C VAL A 177 3.63 -9.09 -9.07
N PHE A 178 2.59 -8.30 -8.78
CA PHE A 178 2.50 -7.60 -7.49
C PHE A 178 2.50 -8.59 -6.32
N TRP A 179 1.71 -9.64 -6.43
CA TRP A 179 1.60 -10.65 -5.38
C TRP A 179 2.94 -11.34 -5.10
N SER A 180 3.65 -11.79 -6.15
CA SER A 180 4.98 -12.41 -5.99
C SER A 180 5.99 -11.48 -5.32
N LEU A 181 6.02 -10.21 -5.71
CA LEU A 181 6.92 -9.22 -5.09
C LEU A 181 6.54 -8.92 -3.64
N PHE A 182 5.24 -8.89 -3.34
CA PHE A 182 4.74 -8.72 -1.97
C PHE A 182 5.09 -9.94 -1.10
N GLU A 183 4.95 -11.14 -1.62
CA GLU A 183 5.31 -12.39 -0.96
C GLU A 183 6.78 -12.42 -0.57
N ASP A 184 7.68 -12.15 -1.52
CA ASP A 184 9.13 -12.06 -1.28
C ASP A 184 9.48 -11.04 -0.18
N LEU A 185 8.78 -9.91 -0.17
CA LEU A 185 8.95 -8.88 0.86
C LEU A 185 8.45 -9.37 2.21
N LEU A 186 7.26 -9.97 2.24
CA LEU A 186 6.62 -10.43 3.47
C LEU A 186 7.48 -11.48 4.18
N LEU A 187 8.01 -12.45 3.44
CA LEU A 187 8.89 -13.47 3.99
C LEU A 187 10.12 -12.84 4.65
N LYS A 188 10.80 -11.92 3.96
CA LYS A 188 11.95 -11.19 4.51
C LYS A 188 11.61 -10.40 5.77
N VAL A 189 10.40 -9.80 5.82
CA VAL A 189 9.94 -9.05 6.99
C VAL A 189 9.68 -9.97 8.18
N ILE A 190 9.03 -11.11 7.94
CA ILE A 190 8.77 -12.10 8.99
C ILE A 190 10.09 -12.61 9.56
N ASP A 191 11.01 -13.03 8.72
CA ASP A 191 12.33 -13.54 9.15
C ASP A 191 13.13 -12.48 9.92
N SER A 192 13.16 -11.24 9.42
CA SER A 192 13.97 -10.17 10.02
C SER A 192 13.43 -9.68 11.36
N PHE A 193 12.12 -9.68 11.56
CA PHE A 193 11.50 -9.02 12.73
C PHE A 193 10.90 -9.99 13.75
N PHE A 194 10.71 -11.24 13.40
CA PHE A 194 9.98 -12.19 14.23
C PHE A 194 10.66 -13.54 14.42
N CYS A 195 11.66 -13.90 13.60
CA CYS A 195 12.39 -15.17 13.68
C CYS A 195 13.83 -15.02 14.22
N GLN A 196 14.11 -13.93 14.96
CA GLN A 196 15.39 -13.73 15.66
C GLN A 196 15.39 -14.33 17.04
#